data_565a5ee3bc6a21f53236843c006c7b97
#
_entry.id   565a5ee3bc6a21f53236843c006c7b97
#
_cell.length_a   1.000
_cell.length_b   1.000
_cell.length_c   1.000
_cell.angle_alpha   90.00
_cell.angle_beta   90.00
_cell.angle_gamma   90.00
#
_symmetry.space_group_name_H-M   'P 1'
#
loop_
_entity.id
_entity.type
_entity.pdbx_description
1 polymer ?
#
loop_
_entity_poly.entity_id
_entity_poly.type
_entity_poly.pdbx_seq_one_letter_code
_entity_poly.pdbx_strand_id
1 'polypeptide(L)'
;MYIGISNVFFDLNDTKFIKIKNNSAEAKFTTFDNTCNFEMTEKTFDKILKENNANFIKLVQESGVHDVRTVFYINFDKISCFINYEKYKVAVKFKKNSNDSREDSIYIDSKLSNSEFEMLKLQIAKNKNFINA
;
A
#
# COMPACT_ATOMS: atom_id res chain seq x y z
N MET A 1 3.44 -15.07 -3.95
CA MET A 1 1.99 -15.29 -4.06
C MET A 1 1.45 -14.58 -5.29
N TYR A 2 0.84 -15.31 -6.18
CA TYR A 2 0.25 -14.76 -7.41
C TYR A 2 -1.23 -14.52 -7.25
N ILE A 3 -1.70 -13.42 -7.85
CA ILE A 3 -3.13 -13.12 -8.00
C ILE A 3 -3.48 -13.20 -9.47
N GLY A 4 -4.56 -13.96 -9.79
CA GLY A 4 -5.14 -14.01 -11.13
C GLY A 4 -6.50 -13.33 -11.15
N ILE A 5 -6.67 -12.34 -12.01
CA ILE A 5 -7.90 -11.57 -12.13
C ILE A 5 -8.19 -11.36 -13.60
N SER A 6 -9.34 -11.92 -14.08
CA SER A 6 -9.73 -11.78 -15.47
C SER A 6 -8.61 -12.21 -16.43
N ASN A 7 -8.02 -11.28 -17.15
CA ASN A 7 -6.96 -11.54 -18.14
C ASN A 7 -5.56 -11.16 -17.65
N VAL A 8 -5.38 -10.96 -16.35
CA VAL A 8 -4.09 -10.58 -15.78
C VAL A 8 -3.74 -11.46 -14.59
N PHE A 9 -2.47 -11.79 -14.44
CA PHE A 9 -1.96 -12.33 -13.19
C PHE A 9 -0.60 -11.70 -12.87
N PHE A 10 -0.33 -11.55 -11.60
CA PHE A 10 0.93 -10.94 -11.14
C PHE A 10 1.28 -11.44 -9.74
N ASP A 11 2.54 -11.27 -9.37
CA ASP A 11 3.02 -11.62 -8.04
C ASP A 11 2.84 -10.43 -7.09
N LEU A 12 2.04 -10.63 -6.04
CA LEU A 12 1.86 -9.60 -5.01
C LEU A 12 3.18 -9.18 -4.37
N ASN A 13 4.14 -10.11 -4.28
CA ASN A 13 5.44 -9.80 -3.67
C ASN A 13 6.25 -8.80 -4.49
N ASP A 14 5.97 -8.67 -5.78
CA ASP A 14 6.64 -7.71 -6.65
C ASP A 14 5.94 -6.36 -6.74
N THR A 15 4.84 -6.17 -6.03
CA THR A 15 4.16 -4.89 -6.01
C THR A 15 4.69 -4.00 -4.90
N LYS A 16 4.76 -2.69 -5.18
CA LYS A 16 4.99 -1.67 -4.16
C LYS A 16 3.70 -1.33 -3.46
N PHE A 17 2.67 -1.04 -4.25
CA PHE A 17 1.33 -0.77 -3.72
C PHE A 17 0.26 -1.06 -4.77
N ILE A 18 -0.95 -1.20 -4.28
CA ILE A 18 -2.16 -1.30 -5.11
C ILE A 18 -3.12 -0.21 -4.65
N LYS A 19 -3.60 0.56 -5.61
CA LYS A 19 -4.54 1.65 -5.35
C LYS A 19 -5.90 1.29 -5.95
N ILE A 20 -6.94 1.33 -5.12
CA ILE A 20 -8.32 1.06 -5.56
C ILE A 20 -9.15 2.33 -5.45
N LYS A 21 -9.75 2.72 -6.58
CA LYS A 21 -10.62 3.88 -6.68
C LYS A 21 -11.78 3.54 -7.61
N ASN A 22 -13.02 3.66 -7.12
CA ASN A 22 -14.23 3.35 -7.90
C ASN A 22 -14.19 1.95 -8.52
N ASN A 23 -13.82 0.94 -7.75
CA ASN A 23 -13.72 -0.45 -8.21
C ASN A 23 -12.70 -0.67 -9.34
N SER A 24 -11.83 0.30 -9.58
CA SER A 24 -10.70 0.19 -10.49
C SER A 24 -9.41 0.16 -9.69
N ALA A 25 -8.63 -0.88 -9.89
CA ALA A 25 -7.37 -1.06 -9.19
C ALA A 25 -6.19 -0.78 -10.12
N GLU A 26 -5.14 -0.22 -9.54
CA GLU A 26 -3.87 0.03 -10.21
C GLU A 26 -2.76 -0.55 -9.36
N ALA A 27 -2.00 -1.49 -9.91
CA ALA A 27 -0.84 -2.08 -9.24
C ALA A 27 0.45 -1.44 -9.75
N LYS A 28 1.30 -0.99 -8.83
CA LYS A 28 2.64 -0.46 -9.13
C LYS A 28 3.67 -1.51 -8.73
N PHE A 29 4.58 -1.82 -9.63
CA PHE A 29 5.57 -2.89 -9.43
C PHE A 29 6.96 -2.36 -9.06
N THR A 30 7.78 -3.24 -8.50
CA THR A 30 9.14 -2.90 -8.07
C THR A 30 10.14 -2.88 -9.22
N THR A 31 9.90 -3.69 -10.24
CA THR A 31 10.89 -3.96 -11.30
C THR A 31 10.71 -3.13 -12.56
N PHE A 32 9.58 -2.47 -12.73
CA PHE A 32 9.31 -1.63 -13.90
C PHE A 32 8.36 -0.49 -13.55
N ASP A 33 8.43 0.58 -14.35
CA ASP A 33 7.65 1.80 -14.09
C ASP A 33 6.20 1.72 -14.54
N ASN A 34 5.85 0.73 -15.33
CA ASN A 34 4.48 0.56 -15.82
C ASN A 34 3.54 0.09 -14.71
N THR A 35 2.29 0.50 -14.80
CA THR A 35 1.24 0.05 -13.91
C THR A 35 0.38 -0.99 -14.60
N CYS A 36 -0.25 -1.86 -13.80
CA CYS A 36 -1.25 -2.79 -14.27
C CYS A 36 -2.60 -2.36 -13.74
N ASN A 37 -3.59 -2.22 -14.64
CA ASN A 37 -4.94 -1.81 -14.26
C ASN A 37 -5.90 -3.00 -14.39
N PHE A 38 -6.78 -3.15 -13.40
CA PHE A 38 -7.77 -4.23 -13.37
C PHE A 38 -8.98 -3.83 -12.53
N GLU A 39 -10.08 -4.54 -12.68
CA GLU A 39 -11.26 -4.31 -11.85
C GLU A 39 -11.15 -5.07 -10.53
N MET A 40 -11.37 -4.38 -9.42
CA MET A 40 -11.30 -4.97 -8.09
C MET A 40 -12.03 -4.08 -7.09
N THR A 41 -12.85 -4.69 -6.25
CA THR A 41 -13.48 -3.98 -5.13
C THR A 41 -12.59 -4.03 -3.90
N GLU A 42 -12.71 -3.01 -3.06
CA GLU A 42 -12.04 -2.98 -1.76
C GLU A 42 -12.36 -4.22 -0.93
N LYS A 43 -13.63 -4.57 -0.87
CA LYS A 43 -14.11 -5.72 -0.09
C LYS A 43 -13.47 -7.04 -0.54
N THR A 44 -13.39 -7.26 -1.84
CA THR A 44 -12.78 -8.48 -2.39
C THR A 44 -11.30 -8.51 -2.10
N PHE A 45 -10.61 -7.38 -2.25
CA PHE A 45 -9.17 -7.32 -2.01
C PHE A 45 -8.84 -7.49 -0.52
N ASP A 46 -9.62 -6.89 0.38
CA ASP A 46 -9.48 -7.11 1.82
C ASP A 46 -9.55 -8.60 2.17
N LYS A 47 -10.50 -9.29 1.56
CA LYS A 47 -10.67 -10.73 1.79
C LYS A 47 -9.47 -11.53 1.29
N ILE A 48 -8.96 -11.22 0.10
CA ILE A 48 -7.77 -11.88 -0.47
C ILE A 48 -6.57 -11.72 0.45
N LEU A 49 -6.31 -10.50 0.91
CA LEU A 49 -5.16 -10.22 1.79
C LEU A 49 -5.29 -10.93 3.13
N LYS A 50 -6.49 -10.94 3.70
CA LYS A 50 -6.75 -11.60 4.98
C LYS A 50 -6.58 -13.11 4.89
N GLU A 51 -7.12 -13.74 3.87
CA GLU A 51 -7.04 -15.19 3.69
C GLU A 51 -5.62 -15.68 3.43
N ASN A 52 -4.76 -14.83 2.89
CA ASN A 52 -3.40 -15.18 2.50
C ASN A 52 -2.33 -14.61 3.42
N ASN A 53 -2.69 -13.97 4.53
CA ASN A 53 -1.77 -13.35 5.48
C ASN A 53 -0.75 -12.42 4.81
N ALA A 54 -1.19 -11.67 3.81
CA ALA A 54 -0.31 -10.77 3.08
C ALA A 54 0.02 -9.52 3.92
N ASN A 55 1.28 -9.10 3.89
CA ASN A 55 1.78 -7.98 4.67
C ASN A 55 1.57 -6.64 3.95
N PHE A 56 0.33 -6.18 3.92
CA PHE A 56 -0.02 -4.90 3.31
C PHE A 56 -0.60 -3.96 4.36
N ILE A 57 -0.20 -2.71 4.28
CA ILE A 57 -0.76 -1.63 5.08
C ILE A 57 -1.87 -0.98 4.28
N LYS A 58 -3.06 -0.89 4.87
CA LYS A 58 -4.21 -0.25 4.24
C LYS A 58 -4.35 1.18 4.72
N LEU A 59 -4.34 2.13 3.80
CA LEU A 59 -4.58 3.54 4.07
C LEU A 59 -5.72 4.05 3.19
N VAL A 60 -6.60 4.85 3.77
CA VAL A 60 -7.73 5.44 3.06
C VAL A 60 -7.50 6.92 2.90
N GLN A 61 -7.58 7.38 1.66
CA GLN A 61 -7.54 8.79 1.31
C GLN A 61 -8.94 9.25 0.92
N GLU A 62 -9.45 10.24 1.63
CA GLU A 62 -10.72 10.87 1.30
C GLU A 62 -10.43 12.22 0.67
N SER A 63 -10.77 12.36 -0.60
CA SER A 63 -10.60 13.61 -1.32
C SER A 63 -11.81 14.52 -1.08
N GLY A 64 -11.56 15.73 -0.60
CA GLY A 64 -12.60 16.67 -0.20
C GLY A 64 -13.43 17.28 -1.33
N VAL A 65 -13.06 17.08 -2.60
CA VAL A 65 -13.72 17.77 -3.72
C VAL A 65 -14.82 16.95 -4.36
N HIS A 66 -14.73 15.60 -4.32
CA HIS A 66 -15.70 14.71 -4.99
C HIS A 66 -16.09 13.49 -4.15
N ASP A 67 -15.77 13.50 -2.86
CA ASP A 67 -16.02 12.37 -1.94
C ASP A 67 -15.57 11.01 -2.50
N VAL A 68 -14.54 11.02 -3.33
CA VAL A 68 -14.02 9.81 -3.93
C VAL A 68 -13.05 9.14 -2.96
N ARG A 69 -13.48 7.99 -2.46
CA ARG A 69 -12.67 7.16 -1.59
C ARG A 69 -11.60 6.45 -2.42
N THR A 70 -10.34 6.69 -2.08
CA THR A 70 -9.20 5.99 -2.65
C THR A 70 -8.52 5.18 -1.56
N VAL A 71 -8.32 3.89 -1.80
CA VAL A 71 -7.69 2.99 -0.84
C VAL A 71 -6.32 2.57 -1.37
N PHE A 72 -5.31 2.75 -0.54
CA PHE A 72 -3.95 2.31 -0.84
C PHE A 72 -3.62 1.07 -0.02
N TYR A 73 -3.19 0.03 -0.69
CA TYR A 73 -2.64 -1.18 -0.07
C TYR A 73 -1.14 -1.20 -0.33
N ILE A 74 -0.35 -0.96 0.70
CA ILE A 74 1.09 -0.76 0.57
C ILE A 74 1.80 -2.01 1.05
N ASN A 75 2.66 -2.57 0.20
CA ASN A 75 3.43 -3.76 0.54
C ASN A 75 4.50 -3.39 1.56
N PHE A 76 4.30 -3.86 2.80
CA PHE A 76 5.22 -3.55 3.89
C PHE A 76 6.66 -3.99 3.59
N ASP A 77 6.85 -5.11 2.91
CA ASP A 77 8.18 -5.63 2.60
C ASP A 77 8.97 -4.75 1.62
N LYS A 78 8.30 -3.82 0.94
CA LYS A 78 8.92 -2.90 -0.03
C LYS A 78 9.13 -1.50 0.53
N ILE A 79 8.74 -1.25 1.78
CA ILE A 79 8.87 0.06 2.40
C ILE A 79 10.29 0.23 2.97
N SER A 80 10.90 1.35 2.61
CA SER A 80 12.13 1.82 3.25
C SER A 80 11.84 2.71 4.44
N CYS A 81 10.86 3.60 4.31
CA CYS A 81 10.53 4.57 5.35
C CYS A 81 9.04 4.94 5.28
N PHE A 82 8.42 5.01 6.44
CA PHE A 82 7.02 5.43 6.56
C PHE A 82 6.96 6.56 7.58
N ILE A 83 6.51 7.73 7.14
CA ILE A 83 6.47 8.93 8.00
C ILE A 83 5.02 9.40 8.13
N ASN A 84 4.56 9.50 9.35
CA ASN A 84 3.27 10.08 9.66
C ASN A 84 3.44 11.59 9.98
N TYR A 85 3.04 12.45 9.05
CA TYR A 85 3.05 13.89 9.25
C TYR A 85 1.75 14.39 9.90
N GLU A 86 1.30 13.73 10.91
CA GLU A 86 0.15 13.95 11.79
C GLU A 86 -1.02 14.82 11.28
N LYS A 87 -0.75 15.91 10.56
CA LYS A 87 -1.77 16.92 10.23
C LYS A 87 -2.33 16.82 8.81
N TYR A 88 -1.56 16.27 7.86
CA TYR A 88 -1.94 16.40 6.47
C TYR A 88 -1.78 15.16 5.63
N LYS A 89 -0.75 14.36 5.85
CA LYS A 89 -0.40 13.28 4.93
C LYS A 89 0.54 12.26 5.56
N VAL A 90 0.57 11.10 4.92
CA VAL A 90 1.56 10.05 5.17
C VAL A 90 2.51 10.03 3.98
N ALA A 91 3.79 9.96 4.22
CA ALA A 91 4.80 9.75 3.20
C ALA A 91 5.34 8.33 3.29
N VAL A 92 5.34 7.63 2.16
CA VAL A 92 5.88 6.28 2.07
C VAL A 92 7.01 6.27 1.06
N LYS A 93 8.20 5.88 1.50
CA LYS A 93 9.37 5.73 0.64
C LYS A 93 9.64 4.24 0.45
N PHE A 94 9.83 3.85 -0.79
CA PHE A 94 10.05 2.46 -1.17
C PHE A 94 11.54 2.14 -1.30
N LYS A 95 11.87 0.88 -1.08
CA LYS A 95 13.23 0.38 -1.28
C LYS A 95 13.64 0.57 -2.73
N LYS A 96 14.86 1.06 -2.94
CA LYS A 96 15.39 1.24 -4.28
C LYS A 96 15.76 -0.10 -4.90
N ASN A 97 15.45 -0.23 -6.19
CA ASN A 97 16.05 -1.26 -7.01
C ASN A 97 17.54 -0.93 -7.21
N SER A 98 18.41 -1.93 -7.21
CA SER A 98 19.87 -1.75 -7.27
C SER A 98 20.37 -0.94 -8.46
N ASN A 99 19.54 -0.79 -9.51
CA ASN A 99 19.88 -0.07 -10.75
C ASN A 99 19.18 1.28 -10.90
N ASP A 100 18.37 1.68 -9.91
CA ASP A 100 17.65 2.94 -9.99
C ASP A 100 18.13 3.90 -8.92
N SER A 101 18.63 5.08 -9.35
CA SER A 101 19.08 6.14 -8.46
C SER A 101 17.95 7.07 -8.00
N ARG A 102 16.74 6.91 -8.55
CA ARG A 102 15.61 7.78 -8.25
C ARG A 102 14.92 7.38 -6.95
N GLU A 103 14.67 8.38 -6.11
CA GLU A 103 13.84 8.19 -4.94
C GLU A 103 12.41 7.90 -5.38
N ASP A 104 11.84 6.79 -4.90
CA ASP A 104 10.47 6.41 -5.18
C ASP A 104 9.65 6.57 -3.90
N SER A 105 8.75 7.55 -3.93
CA SER A 105 7.91 7.85 -2.79
C SER A 105 6.51 8.23 -3.23
N ILE A 106 5.54 7.96 -2.36
CA ILE A 106 4.17 8.41 -2.53
C ILE A 106 3.73 9.19 -1.30
N TYR A 107 2.83 10.14 -1.51
CA TYR A 107 2.22 10.93 -0.46
C TYR A 107 0.72 10.65 -0.46
N ILE A 108 0.19 10.29 0.69
CA ILE A 108 -1.22 9.92 0.84
C ILE A 108 -1.87 10.89 1.82
N ASP A 109 -2.95 11.53 1.41
CA ASP A 109 -3.74 12.42 2.27
C ASP A 109 -4.59 11.58 3.22
N SER A 110 -3.92 10.93 4.15
CA SER A 110 -4.55 10.12 5.18
C SER A 110 -4.13 10.65 6.54
N LYS A 111 -5.11 11.02 7.36
CA LYS A 111 -4.83 11.49 8.71
C LYS A 111 -4.79 10.30 9.65
N LEU A 112 -3.58 9.92 10.04
CA LEU A 112 -3.40 8.95 11.11
C LEU A 112 -3.18 9.70 12.42
N SER A 113 -4.05 9.49 13.39
CA SER A 113 -3.81 9.97 14.75
C SER A 113 -2.59 9.23 15.34
N ASN A 114 -2.01 9.78 16.40
CA ASN A 114 -0.89 9.13 17.07
C ASN A 114 -1.26 7.73 17.55
N SER A 115 -2.49 7.55 18.07
CA SER A 115 -2.94 6.24 18.53
C SER A 115 -3.12 5.25 17.37
N GLU A 116 -3.66 5.69 16.24
CA GLU A 116 -3.78 4.86 15.04
C GLU A 116 -2.42 4.44 14.50
N PHE A 117 -1.47 5.36 14.49
CA PHE A 117 -0.10 5.07 14.04
C PHE A 117 0.60 4.08 14.99
N GLU A 118 0.42 4.23 16.31
CA GLU A 118 0.96 3.30 17.29
C GLU A 118 0.34 1.90 17.14
N MET A 119 -0.96 1.81 16.88
CA MET A 119 -1.62 0.54 16.61
C MET A 119 -1.10 -0.12 15.34
N LEU A 120 -0.83 0.66 14.30
CA LEU A 120 -0.25 0.17 13.07
C LEU A 120 1.14 -0.44 13.32
N LYS A 121 1.99 0.25 14.08
CA LYS A 121 3.31 -0.27 14.46
C LYS A 121 3.21 -1.58 15.23
N LEU A 122 2.27 -1.68 16.17
CA LEU A 122 2.06 -2.90 16.94
C LEU A 122 1.59 -4.06 16.04
N GLN A 123 0.73 -3.79 15.09
CA GLN A 123 0.24 -4.78 14.15
C GLN A 123 1.37 -5.33 13.27
N ILE A 124 2.25 -4.46 12.80
CA ILE A 124 3.42 -4.84 12.00
C ILE A 124 4.41 -5.65 12.85
N ALA A 125 4.63 -5.23 14.09
CA ALA A 125 5.58 -5.87 15.01
C ALA A 125 5.26 -7.35 15.29
N LYS A 126 3.98 -7.75 15.18
CA LYS A 126 3.59 -9.14 15.39
C LYS A 126 4.13 -10.10 14.34
N ASN A 127 4.42 -9.60 13.14
CA ASN A 127 4.72 -10.43 11.98
C ASN A 127 6.11 -10.18 11.37
N LYS A 128 6.90 -9.22 11.92
CA LYS A 128 8.18 -8.81 11.34
C LYS A 128 9.21 -8.48 12.41
N ASN A 129 10.48 -8.45 12.02
CA ASN A 129 11.55 -7.90 12.84
C ASN A 129 11.35 -6.39 12.96
N PHE A 130 10.70 -5.98 14.02
CA PHE A 130 10.31 -4.60 14.23
C PHE A 130 10.66 -4.19 15.66
N ILE A 131 11.43 -3.12 15.80
CA ILE A 131 11.77 -2.55 17.12
C ILE A 131 11.00 -1.25 17.25
N ASN A 132 10.08 -1.23 18.23
CA ASN A 132 9.33 -0.02 18.55
C ASN A 132 10.05 0.71 19.68
N ALA A 133 10.85 1.69 19.30
CA ALA A 133 11.64 2.45 20.26
C ALA A 133 10.87 3.65 20.83
#